data_e1656e249d95bf586ca03af28736b7dc
#
_entry.id   e1656e249d95bf586ca03af28736b7dc
#
_cell.length_a   1.000
_cell.length_b   1.000
_cell.length_c   1.000
_cell.angle_alpha   90.00
_cell.angle_beta   90.00
_cell.angle_gamma   90.00
#
_symmetry.space_group_name_H-M   'P 1'
#
loop_
_entity.id
_entity.type
_entity.pdbx_description
1 polymer ?
#
loop_
_entity_poly.entity_id
_entity_poly.type
_entity_poly.pdbx_seq_one_letter_code
_entity_poly.pdbx_strand_id
1 'polypeptide(L)'
;MLKCMSIAGILLGMAALVMDRTLILLECLVRRRGGRLDVMGKKKFSYYSFSNVLSYGGVFNMIMGARGLGKTYGAKKIAIKNAINKGQQFIYLRRYKTELKGRASFFADIADEFPEEEFRVEGQFAQRKVGKRWETIGYFIALSTAQANKSIAYPKVHTIIFDEFIIEKGTLRYLPDEGKIFMDFYSTVDRYQDRVRCLMLSNSVSIMNPYFIRFHIEPKQGISRHADGFIVTDFVDSKQFQSEVARSRFGSFVINYAEDYADYAISNEFADNYDDYVMKKTGKAKYMFSLRTQQGNVSIWIDGGTWFAQKRQPRGPLVQWAYKVKDLREGERLLLYGDKVLTIMRTTYRKGRLFSDSPETRNMFAEIFVR
;
A
#
# COMPACT_ATOMS: atom_id res chain seq x y z
N MET A 1 -49.15 22.80 -33.17
CA MET A 1 -48.20 23.17 -34.24
C MET A 1 -47.12 22.11 -34.29
N LEU A 2 -47.33 21.07 -35.11
CA LEU A 2 -46.31 20.04 -35.38
C LEU A 2 -45.30 20.61 -36.38
N LYS A 3 -44.03 20.70 -35.99
CA LYS A 3 -42.94 21.05 -36.92
C LYS A 3 -42.66 19.85 -37.80
N CYS A 4 -42.94 19.97 -39.09
CA CYS A 4 -42.45 19.09 -40.14
C CYS A 4 -40.92 19.04 -40.12
N MET A 5 -40.36 17.95 -39.65
CA MET A 5 -38.93 17.64 -39.94
C MET A 5 -38.85 17.23 -41.43
N SER A 6 -38.07 17.95 -42.21
CA SER A 6 -37.85 17.72 -43.62
C SER A 6 -37.32 16.29 -43.90
N ILE A 7 -37.97 15.59 -44.86
CA ILE A 7 -37.58 14.26 -45.33
C ILE A 7 -36.08 14.22 -45.74
N ALA A 8 -35.51 15.35 -46.16
CA ALA A 8 -34.10 15.49 -46.46
C ALA A 8 -33.17 15.30 -45.24
N GLY A 9 -33.60 15.71 -44.01
CA GLY A 9 -32.81 15.51 -42.79
C GLY A 9 -32.77 14.05 -42.35
N ILE A 10 -33.86 13.30 -42.60
CA ILE A 10 -33.91 11.86 -42.27
C ILE A 10 -33.07 11.04 -43.27
N LEU A 11 -33.09 11.41 -44.54
CA LEU A 11 -32.27 10.76 -45.57
C LEU A 11 -30.78 11.02 -45.41
N LEU A 12 -30.35 12.23 -44.98
CA LEU A 12 -28.95 12.52 -44.64
C LEU A 12 -28.47 11.74 -43.41
N GLY A 13 -29.30 11.61 -42.36
CA GLY A 13 -28.98 10.83 -41.19
C GLY A 13 -28.84 9.32 -41.47
N MET A 14 -29.69 8.78 -42.34
CA MET A 14 -29.60 7.37 -42.76
C MET A 14 -28.41 7.12 -43.69
N ALA A 15 -28.04 8.06 -44.56
CA ALA A 15 -26.86 7.95 -45.40
C ALA A 15 -25.57 7.97 -44.58
N ALA A 16 -25.47 8.81 -43.54
CA ALA A 16 -24.33 8.82 -42.62
C ALA A 16 -24.18 7.51 -41.82
N LEU A 17 -25.29 6.92 -41.36
CA LEU A 17 -25.30 5.64 -40.65
C LEU A 17 -24.91 4.45 -41.54
N VAL A 18 -25.28 4.49 -42.84
CA VAL A 18 -24.95 3.45 -43.81
C VAL A 18 -23.49 3.57 -44.26
N MET A 19 -22.96 4.80 -44.41
CA MET A 19 -21.53 5.01 -44.69
C MET A 19 -20.63 4.56 -43.55
N ASP A 20 -21.02 4.78 -42.31
CA ASP A 20 -20.24 4.34 -41.16
C ASP A 20 -20.20 2.80 -41.05
N ARG A 21 -21.32 2.12 -41.33
CA ARG A 21 -21.36 0.64 -41.37
C ARG A 21 -20.58 0.05 -42.56
N THR A 22 -20.60 0.69 -43.71
CA THR A 22 -19.84 0.24 -44.91
C THR A 22 -18.35 0.48 -44.72
N LEU A 23 -17.90 1.56 -44.06
CA LEU A 23 -16.50 1.77 -43.71
C LEU A 23 -15.99 0.69 -42.78
N ILE A 24 -16.75 0.35 -41.73
CA ILE A 24 -16.43 -0.73 -40.76
C ILE A 24 -16.36 -2.09 -41.46
N LEU A 25 -17.29 -2.37 -42.42
CA LEU A 25 -17.26 -3.61 -43.20
C LEU A 25 -16.14 -3.66 -44.21
N LEU A 26 -15.74 -2.53 -44.83
CA LEU A 26 -14.57 -2.44 -45.70
C LEU A 26 -13.28 -2.62 -44.90
N GLU A 27 -13.15 -2.02 -43.70
CA GLU A 27 -12.00 -2.28 -42.81
C GLU A 27 -11.92 -3.75 -42.38
N CYS A 28 -13.06 -4.41 -42.11
CA CYS A 28 -13.09 -5.85 -41.82
C CYS A 28 -12.75 -6.73 -43.04
N LEU A 29 -13.12 -6.32 -44.26
CA LEU A 29 -12.83 -7.06 -45.49
C LEU A 29 -11.38 -6.87 -45.98
N VAL A 30 -10.80 -5.68 -45.80
CA VAL A 30 -9.37 -5.42 -46.12
C VAL A 30 -8.48 -6.20 -45.11
N ARG A 31 -8.91 -6.43 -43.89
CA ARG A 31 -8.22 -7.29 -42.91
C ARG A 31 -8.24 -8.79 -43.25
N ARG A 32 -9.12 -9.26 -44.17
CA ARG A 32 -9.22 -10.68 -44.55
C ARG A 32 -8.36 -11.10 -45.75
N ARG A 33 -7.72 -10.17 -46.45
CA ARG A 33 -6.80 -10.50 -47.58
C ARG A 33 -5.36 -10.18 -47.19
N GLY A 34 -4.67 -11.16 -46.59
CA GLY A 34 -3.25 -11.36 -46.74
C GLY A 34 -2.31 -10.32 -46.15
N GLY A 35 -2.61 -9.76 -45.00
CA GLY A 35 -1.61 -9.08 -44.20
C GLY A 35 -1.43 -9.84 -42.89
N ARG A 36 -0.20 -10.22 -42.53
CA ARG A 36 0.17 -10.58 -41.18
C ARG A 36 -0.53 -9.60 -40.23
N LEU A 37 -1.36 -10.10 -39.33
CA LEU A 37 -1.86 -9.32 -38.22
C LEU A 37 -0.62 -8.81 -37.50
N ASP A 38 -0.22 -7.56 -37.74
CA ASP A 38 0.59 -6.84 -36.81
C ASP A 38 -0.20 -6.85 -35.50
N VAL A 39 0.23 -7.72 -34.59
CA VAL A 39 -0.19 -7.72 -33.21
C VAL A 39 -0.01 -6.29 -32.77
N MET A 40 -1.12 -5.58 -32.55
CA MET A 40 -1.14 -4.19 -32.04
C MET A 40 -0.02 -4.07 -31.05
N GLY A 41 0.98 -3.23 -31.33
CA GLY A 41 2.19 -3.12 -30.54
C GLY A 41 1.80 -3.03 -29.10
N LYS A 42 2.31 -3.93 -28.25
CA LYS A 42 2.01 -3.98 -26.82
C LYS A 42 2.14 -2.56 -26.32
N LYS A 43 1.04 -1.90 -25.94
CA LYS A 43 1.06 -0.57 -25.34
C LYS A 43 2.07 -0.64 -24.19
N LYS A 44 3.15 0.08 -24.32
CA LYS A 44 4.23 0.05 -23.34
C LYS A 44 3.78 0.94 -22.19
N PHE A 45 3.18 0.32 -21.16
CA PHE A 45 2.88 1.02 -19.91
C PHE A 45 4.17 1.54 -19.29
N SER A 46 4.11 2.75 -18.75
CA SER A 46 5.22 3.31 -17.97
C SER A 46 5.22 2.66 -16.56
N TYR A 47 5.92 1.53 -16.44
CA TYR A 47 6.05 0.84 -15.17
C TYR A 47 7.02 1.56 -14.22
N TYR A 48 6.83 1.34 -12.92
CA TYR A 48 7.64 1.90 -11.86
C TYR A 48 9.12 1.51 -11.98
N SER A 49 10.01 2.50 -11.88
CA SER A 49 11.45 2.30 -11.84
C SER A 49 12.02 2.54 -10.44
N PHE A 50 12.69 1.55 -9.91
CA PHE A 50 13.35 1.63 -8.60
C PHE A 50 14.64 2.48 -8.58
N SER A 51 15.19 2.82 -9.76
CA SER A 51 16.49 3.51 -9.84
C SER A 51 16.53 4.80 -9.05
N ASN A 52 15.44 5.57 -9.10
CA ASN A 52 15.36 6.86 -8.41
C ASN A 52 15.28 6.67 -6.89
N VAL A 53 14.35 5.88 -6.35
CA VAL A 53 14.20 5.68 -4.91
C VAL A 53 15.45 5.03 -4.29
N LEU A 54 16.08 4.11 -5.00
CA LEU A 54 17.30 3.45 -4.52
C LEU A 54 18.55 4.35 -4.54
N SER A 55 18.57 5.39 -5.38
CA SER A 55 19.67 6.37 -5.40
C SER A 55 19.80 7.17 -4.10
N TYR A 56 18.73 7.24 -3.31
CA TYR A 56 18.75 7.88 -1.99
C TYR A 56 19.42 7.05 -0.90
N GLY A 57 19.76 5.78 -1.16
CA GLY A 57 20.54 4.94 -0.24
C GLY A 57 19.78 4.47 1.01
N GLY A 58 18.46 4.60 1.05
CA GLY A 58 17.65 4.19 2.21
C GLY A 58 17.76 2.70 2.53
N VAL A 59 17.75 2.37 3.82
CA VAL A 59 17.68 0.98 4.29
C VAL A 59 16.27 0.44 4.12
N PHE A 60 15.25 1.19 4.55
CA PHE A 60 13.85 0.88 4.28
C PHE A 60 13.34 1.79 3.17
N ASN A 61 12.99 1.19 2.05
CA ASN A 61 12.44 1.87 0.90
C ASN A 61 10.95 1.50 0.80
N MET A 62 10.06 2.45 1.10
CA MET A 62 8.61 2.25 1.12
C MET A 62 8.00 2.85 -0.13
N ILE A 63 7.46 2.01 -0.99
CA ILE A 63 6.92 2.40 -2.30
C ILE A 63 5.40 2.17 -2.31
N MET A 64 4.65 3.26 -2.37
CA MET A 64 3.20 3.29 -2.44
C MET A 64 2.74 3.82 -3.79
N GLY A 65 1.80 3.16 -4.44
CA GLY A 65 1.32 3.61 -5.75
C GLY A 65 0.25 2.67 -6.32
N ALA A 66 -0.33 3.03 -7.46
CA ALA A 66 -1.44 2.31 -8.06
C ALA A 66 -1.18 0.81 -8.27
N ARG A 67 -2.25 0.02 -8.19
CA ARG A 67 -2.22 -1.40 -8.52
C ARG A 67 -1.86 -1.58 -10.00
N GLY A 68 -1.02 -2.57 -10.30
CA GLY A 68 -0.57 -2.85 -11.67
C GLY A 68 0.61 -1.99 -12.15
N LEU A 69 1.11 -1.05 -11.34
CA LEU A 69 2.25 -0.19 -11.67
C LEU A 69 3.60 -0.96 -11.81
N GLY A 70 3.61 -2.26 -11.55
CA GLY A 70 4.81 -3.10 -11.70
C GLY A 70 5.77 -3.09 -10.51
N LYS A 71 5.36 -2.57 -9.34
CA LYS A 71 6.21 -2.50 -8.14
C LYS A 71 6.77 -3.86 -7.73
N THR A 72 5.89 -4.87 -7.55
CA THR A 72 6.30 -6.23 -7.17
C THR A 72 7.17 -6.88 -8.23
N TYR A 73 6.82 -6.70 -9.51
CA TYR A 73 7.61 -7.18 -10.63
C TYR A 73 9.03 -6.59 -10.64
N GLY A 74 9.15 -5.27 -10.51
CA GLY A 74 10.43 -4.57 -10.47
C GLY A 74 11.30 -4.99 -9.27
N ALA A 75 10.71 -5.17 -8.09
CA ALA A 75 11.40 -5.65 -6.91
C ALA A 75 11.92 -7.09 -7.08
N LYS A 76 11.10 -8.00 -7.64
CA LYS A 76 11.52 -9.37 -8.01
C LYS A 76 12.69 -9.34 -8.98
N LYS A 77 12.61 -8.53 -10.05
CA LYS A 77 13.66 -8.39 -11.07
C LYS A 77 14.99 -7.98 -10.46
N ILE A 78 14.99 -6.98 -9.56
CA ILE A 78 16.19 -6.53 -8.86
C ILE A 78 16.77 -7.65 -7.99
N ALA A 79 15.94 -8.31 -7.19
CA ALA A 79 16.37 -9.35 -6.28
C ALA A 79 16.96 -10.57 -7.02
N ILE A 80 16.28 -11.05 -8.08
CA ILE A 80 16.74 -12.17 -8.90
C ILE A 80 18.04 -11.80 -9.62
N LYS A 81 18.11 -10.61 -10.23
CA LYS A 81 19.35 -10.12 -10.89
C LYS A 81 20.52 -10.06 -9.92
N ASN A 82 20.31 -9.59 -8.69
CA ASN A 82 21.36 -9.56 -7.66
C ASN A 82 21.75 -10.97 -7.23
N ALA A 83 20.81 -11.91 -7.15
CA ALA A 83 21.12 -13.30 -6.83
C ALA A 83 21.96 -13.98 -7.91
N ILE A 84 21.64 -13.74 -9.20
CA ILE A 84 22.39 -14.29 -10.35
C ILE A 84 23.79 -13.69 -10.41
N ASN A 85 23.89 -12.36 -10.37
CA ASN A 85 25.15 -11.66 -10.70
C ASN A 85 26.08 -11.52 -9.50
N LYS A 86 25.55 -11.51 -8.27
CA LYS A 86 26.32 -11.22 -7.05
C LYS A 86 26.22 -12.31 -6.00
N GLY A 87 25.43 -13.36 -6.20
CA GLY A 87 25.14 -14.38 -5.21
C GLY A 87 24.38 -13.87 -3.98
N GLN A 88 23.72 -12.70 -4.10
CA GLN A 88 22.97 -12.05 -3.02
C GLN A 88 21.56 -12.64 -2.95
N GLN A 89 21.26 -13.35 -1.87
CA GLN A 89 19.94 -13.93 -1.65
C GLN A 89 18.91 -12.86 -1.25
N PHE A 90 17.63 -13.20 -1.42
CA PHE A 90 16.52 -12.35 -1.00
C PHE A 90 15.55 -13.06 -0.07
N ILE A 91 14.74 -12.28 0.65
CA ILE A 91 13.55 -12.77 1.35
C ILE A 91 12.33 -12.10 0.71
N TYR A 92 11.36 -12.93 0.27
CA TYR A 92 10.02 -12.47 -0.06
C TYR A 92 9.16 -12.61 1.19
N LEU A 93 8.81 -11.47 1.78
CA LEU A 93 8.10 -11.36 3.05
C LEU A 93 6.63 -11.03 2.81
N ARG A 94 5.75 -11.78 3.43
CA ARG A 94 4.32 -11.48 3.53
C ARG A 94 3.93 -11.46 5.00
N ARG A 95 2.79 -10.90 5.34
CA ARG A 95 2.32 -10.80 6.74
C ARG A 95 1.97 -12.16 7.30
N TYR A 96 1.15 -12.95 6.58
CA TYR A 96 0.64 -14.25 7.02
C TYR A 96 1.07 -15.39 6.10
N LYS A 97 1.16 -16.60 6.66
CA LYS A 97 1.44 -17.83 5.86
C LYS A 97 0.40 -18.08 4.76
N THR A 98 -0.84 -17.70 4.99
CA THR A 98 -1.93 -17.84 4.01
C THR A 98 -1.68 -17.05 2.72
N GLU A 99 -0.99 -15.93 2.82
CA GLU A 99 -0.64 -15.07 1.69
C GLU A 99 0.51 -15.66 0.84
N LEU A 100 1.23 -16.64 1.37
CA LEU A 100 2.30 -17.36 0.66
C LEU A 100 1.82 -18.64 -0.03
N LYS A 101 0.52 -18.97 -0.01
CA LYS A 101 -0.01 -20.15 -0.69
C LYS A 101 0.26 -20.15 -2.19
N GLY A 102 0.22 -18.98 -2.83
CA GLY A 102 0.49 -18.81 -4.27
C GLY A 102 1.98 -18.74 -4.65
N ARG A 103 2.92 -18.97 -3.73
CA ARG A 103 4.36 -18.81 -4.01
C ARG A 103 4.91 -19.70 -5.14
N ALA A 104 4.23 -20.82 -5.45
CA ALA A 104 4.64 -21.70 -6.56
C ALA A 104 4.71 -20.94 -7.91
N SER A 105 3.87 -19.94 -8.12
CA SER A 105 3.85 -19.11 -9.31
C SER A 105 4.77 -17.87 -9.24
N PHE A 106 5.63 -17.78 -8.22
CA PHE A 106 6.46 -16.59 -7.99
C PHE A 106 7.31 -16.19 -9.21
N PHE A 107 7.82 -17.17 -9.93
CA PHE A 107 8.66 -16.91 -11.11
C PHE A 107 7.87 -16.80 -12.42
N ALA A 108 6.57 -17.18 -12.44
CA ALA A 108 5.80 -17.30 -13.67
C ALA A 108 5.67 -15.99 -14.47
N ASP A 109 5.64 -14.85 -13.78
CA ASP A 109 5.50 -13.52 -14.39
C ASP A 109 6.84 -12.88 -14.76
N ILE A 110 7.96 -13.45 -14.35
CA ILE A 110 9.29 -12.84 -14.50
C ILE A 110 10.32 -13.76 -15.21
N ALA A 111 9.98 -15.02 -15.47
CA ALA A 111 10.90 -15.97 -16.08
C ALA A 111 11.42 -15.49 -17.46
N ASP A 112 10.57 -14.86 -18.24
CA ASP A 112 10.92 -14.32 -19.57
C ASP A 112 12.03 -13.26 -19.56
N GLU A 113 12.28 -12.62 -18.42
CA GLU A 113 13.39 -11.67 -18.23
C GLU A 113 14.74 -12.36 -18.07
N PHE A 114 14.73 -13.66 -17.80
CA PHE A 114 15.92 -14.47 -17.54
C PHE A 114 15.86 -15.77 -18.35
N PRO A 115 15.86 -15.71 -19.68
CA PRO A 115 15.59 -16.86 -20.55
C PRO A 115 16.64 -17.99 -20.46
N GLU A 116 17.82 -17.69 -19.95
CA GLU A 116 18.89 -18.68 -19.77
C GLU A 116 18.86 -19.35 -18.39
N GLU A 117 17.90 -18.94 -17.54
CA GLU A 117 17.82 -19.38 -16.15
C GLU A 117 16.63 -20.31 -15.94
N GLU A 118 16.83 -21.33 -15.13
CA GLU A 118 15.76 -22.25 -14.71
C GLU A 118 15.49 -22.04 -13.22
N PHE A 119 14.23 -21.73 -12.88
CA PHE A 119 13.81 -21.45 -11.51
C PHE A 119 12.76 -22.43 -11.03
N ARG A 120 12.74 -22.68 -9.71
CA ARG A 120 11.63 -23.36 -9.03
C ARG A 120 11.40 -22.82 -7.63
N VAL A 121 10.24 -23.15 -7.08
CA VAL A 121 9.93 -22.96 -5.66
C VAL A 121 9.79 -24.33 -5.02
N GLU A 122 10.59 -24.60 -4.00
CA GLU A 122 10.54 -25.84 -3.22
C GLU A 122 10.37 -25.50 -1.74
N GLY A 123 9.22 -25.86 -1.19
CA GLY A 123 8.87 -25.48 0.19
C GLY A 123 8.87 -23.96 0.39
N GLN A 124 9.78 -23.50 1.24
CA GLN A 124 9.99 -22.07 1.51
C GLN A 124 11.16 -21.47 0.72
N PHE A 125 11.74 -22.22 -0.20
CA PHE A 125 12.95 -21.82 -0.92
C PHE A 125 12.64 -21.41 -2.36
N ALA A 126 13.14 -20.28 -2.77
CA ALA A 126 13.28 -19.89 -4.16
C ALA A 126 14.63 -20.40 -4.66
N GLN A 127 14.63 -21.19 -5.72
CA GLN A 127 15.83 -21.87 -6.20
C GLN A 127 16.08 -21.58 -7.69
N ARG A 128 17.36 -21.57 -8.05
CA ARG A 128 17.90 -21.48 -9.40
C ARG A 128 18.71 -22.71 -9.71
N LYS A 129 18.65 -23.21 -10.92
CA LYS A 129 19.47 -24.32 -11.38
C LYS A 129 20.85 -23.82 -11.84
N VAL A 130 21.89 -24.38 -11.27
CA VAL A 130 23.27 -24.12 -11.65
C VAL A 130 23.93 -25.44 -12.02
N GLY A 131 24.12 -25.67 -13.32
CA GLY A 131 24.52 -26.97 -13.83
C GLY A 131 23.50 -28.06 -13.48
N LYS A 132 23.90 -29.06 -12.71
CA LYS A 132 23.01 -30.18 -12.27
C LYS A 132 22.40 -29.95 -10.87
N ARG A 133 22.69 -28.85 -10.20
CA ARG A 133 22.28 -28.58 -8.80
C ARG A 133 21.28 -27.42 -8.71
N TRP A 134 20.41 -27.51 -7.72
CA TRP A 134 19.52 -26.44 -7.34
C TRP A 134 20.14 -25.64 -6.20
N GLU A 135 20.32 -24.34 -6.41
CA GLU A 135 20.85 -23.42 -5.42
C GLU A 135 19.76 -22.50 -4.89
N THR A 136 19.72 -22.29 -3.59
CA THR A 136 18.77 -21.36 -2.96
C THR A 136 19.21 -19.93 -3.23
N ILE A 137 18.34 -19.16 -3.88
CA ILE A 137 18.52 -17.74 -4.16
C ILE A 137 17.62 -16.84 -3.31
N GLY A 138 16.63 -17.41 -2.62
CA GLY A 138 15.75 -16.65 -1.75
C GLY A 138 14.85 -17.53 -0.88
N TYR A 139 14.08 -16.86 -0.02
CA TYR A 139 13.22 -17.46 0.99
C TYR A 139 11.83 -16.83 0.96
N PHE A 140 10.80 -17.63 1.18
CA PHE A 140 9.42 -17.18 1.40
C PHE A 140 9.11 -17.23 2.89
N ILE A 141 8.93 -16.09 3.53
CA ILE A 141 8.75 -15.97 4.98
C ILE A 141 7.48 -15.18 5.29
N ALA A 142 6.74 -15.64 6.31
CA ALA A 142 5.62 -14.88 6.87
C ALA A 142 6.06 -14.17 8.15
N LEU A 143 5.77 -12.87 8.24
CA LEU A 143 6.11 -12.04 9.39
C LEU A 143 5.48 -12.58 10.68
N SER A 144 4.25 -13.14 10.59
CA SER A 144 3.55 -13.79 11.71
C SER A 144 4.31 -14.97 12.33
N THR A 145 5.30 -15.54 11.63
CA THR A 145 6.14 -16.64 12.12
C THR A 145 7.59 -16.24 12.32
N ALA A 146 7.91 -14.96 12.18
CA ALA A 146 9.28 -14.45 12.28
C ALA A 146 9.91 -14.73 13.65
N GLN A 147 9.14 -14.72 14.72
CA GLN A 147 9.64 -15.04 16.06
C GLN A 147 10.18 -16.47 16.19
N ALA A 148 9.56 -17.43 15.51
CA ALA A 148 10.05 -18.81 15.47
C ALA A 148 11.36 -18.96 14.69
N ASN A 149 11.69 -17.99 13.84
CA ASN A 149 12.86 -18.02 12.95
C ASN A 149 14.05 -17.20 13.50
N LYS A 150 14.00 -16.72 14.75
CA LYS A 150 15.05 -15.86 15.35
C LYS A 150 16.43 -16.51 15.39
N SER A 151 16.52 -17.82 15.47
CA SER A 151 17.78 -18.57 15.47
C SER A 151 18.35 -18.87 14.07
N ILE A 152 17.59 -18.59 13.01
CA ILE A 152 18.05 -18.86 11.64
C ILE A 152 18.95 -17.73 11.17
N ALA A 153 20.13 -18.10 10.65
CA ALA A 153 21.05 -17.13 10.04
C ALA A 153 20.78 -17.02 8.54
N TYR A 154 20.80 -15.77 8.04
CA TYR A 154 20.62 -15.47 6.61
C TYR A 154 21.85 -14.71 6.06
N PRO A 155 23.06 -15.31 6.04
CA PRO A 155 24.30 -14.58 5.80
C PRO A 155 24.44 -14.00 4.40
N LYS A 156 23.73 -14.58 3.41
CA LYS A 156 23.77 -14.13 2.02
C LYS A 156 22.56 -13.27 1.62
N VAL A 157 21.62 -12.99 2.53
CA VAL A 157 20.46 -12.16 2.23
C VAL A 157 20.87 -10.68 2.24
N HIS A 158 20.57 -9.98 1.14
CA HIS A 158 20.84 -8.53 0.97
C HIS A 158 19.55 -7.75 0.65
N THR A 159 18.48 -8.45 0.29
CA THR A 159 17.21 -7.79 -0.07
C THR A 159 16.05 -8.47 0.65
N ILE A 160 15.21 -7.66 1.31
CA ILE A 160 13.90 -8.09 1.79
C ILE A 160 12.86 -7.38 0.92
N ILE A 161 11.98 -8.14 0.27
CA ILE A 161 10.80 -7.62 -0.42
C ILE A 161 9.62 -7.86 0.50
N PHE A 162 9.11 -6.82 1.14
CA PHE A 162 7.90 -6.91 1.94
C PHE A 162 6.71 -6.43 1.12
N ASP A 163 6.02 -7.37 0.51
CA ASP A 163 4.90 -7.06 -0.38
C ASP A 163 3.60 -6.94 0.40
N GLU A 164 2.80 -5.91 0.08
CA GLU A 164 1.58 -5.48 0.77
C GLU A 164 1.80 -5.16 2.26
N PHE A 165 2.82 -4.35 2.56
CA PHE A 165 3.10 -3.96 3.95
C PHE A 165 2.00 -3.07 4.55
N ILE A 166 1.26 -2.29 3.76
CA ILE A 166 0.02 -1.63 4.16
C ILE A 166 -1.15 -2.50 3.72
N ILE A 167 -2.08 -2.76 4.64
CA ILE A 167 -3.27 -3.56 4.36
C ILE A 167 -4.28 -2.71 3.59
N GLU A 168 -4.79 -3.25 2.50
CA GLU A 168 -5.98 -2.72 1.84
C GLU A 168 -7.24 -2.99 2.70
N LYS A 169 -8.31 -2.23 2.48
CA LYS A 169 -9.58 -2.47 3.16
C LYS A 169 -10.04 -3.91 2.92
N GLY A 170 -10.28 -4.67 4.00
CA GLY A 170 -10.68 -6.07 3.90
C GLY A 170 -10.67 -6.81 5.24
N THR A 171 -10.56 -8.13 5.17
CA THR A 171 -10.60 -9.03 6.34
C THR A 171 -9.25 -9.16 7.06
N LEU A 172 -8.15 -8.84 6.40
CA LEU A 172 -6.83 -8.91 7.01
C LEU A 172 -6.67 -7.88 8.15
N ARG A 173 -5.84 -8.20 9.12
CA ARG A 173 -5.48 -7.33 10.25
C ARG A 173 -3.97 -7.24 10.35
N TYR A 174 -3.47 -6.16 10.91
CA TYR A 174 -2.07 -6.07 11.32
C TYR A 174 -1.79 -7.01 12.48
N LEU A 175 -0.57 -7.51 12.57
CA LEU A 175 -0.11 -8.24 13.74
C LEU A 175 -0.05 -7.29 14.96
N PRO A 176 -0.27 -7.79 16.18
CA PRO A 176 -0.05 -6.99 17.37
C PRO A 176 1.38 -6.44 17.40
N ASP A 177 1.53 -5.11 17.49
CA ASP A 177 2.81 -4.40 17.46
C ASP A 177 3.69 -4.77 16.22
N GLU A 178 3.05 -4.84 15.05
CA GLU A 178 3.67 -5.32 13.80
C GLU A 178 4.96 -4.57 13.45
N GLY A 179 5.00 -3.27 13.65
CA GLY A 179 6.21 -2.48 13.40
C GLY A 179 7.41 -2.94 14.24
N LYS A 180 7.19 -3.38 15.50
CA LYS A 180 8.24 -3.97 16.34
C LYS A 180 8.64 -5.34 15.84
N ILE A 181 7.65 -6.20 15.51
CA ILE A 181 7.92 -7.55 14.97
C ILE A 181 8.76 -7.45 13.70
N PHE A 182 8.46 -6.49 12.83
CA PHE A 182 9.24 -6.24 11.61
C PHE A 182 10.68 -5.81 11.93
N MET A 183 10.88 -4.89 12.90
CA MET A 183 12.23 -4.47 13.30
C MET A 183 13.03 -5.63 13.91
N ASP A 184 12.40 -6.46 14.76
CA ASP A 184 13.02 -7.66 15.34
C ASP A 184 13.42 -8.65 14.23
N PHE A 185 12.55 -8.82 13.22
CA PHE A 185 12.85 -9.67 12.06
C PHE A 185 14.01 -9.09 11.24
N TYR A 186 13.96 -7.80 10.90
CA TYR A 186 15.03 -7.14 10.15
C TYR A 186 16.38 -7.28 10.86
N SER A 187 16.44 -7.01 12.17
CA SER A 187 17.67 -7.13 12.96
C SER A 187 18.21 -8.58 13.00
N THR A 188 17.31 -9.58 12.96
CA THR A 188 17.70 -11.01 12.87
C THR A 188 18.36 -11.33 11.53
N VAL A 189 17.86 -10.73 10.43
CA VAL A 189 18.39 -10.96 9.09
C VAL A 189 19.69 -10.19 8.86
N ASP A 190 19.72 -8.90 9.20
CA ASP A 190 20.87 -8.01 8.96
C ASP A 190 22.01 -8.19 9.97
N ARG A 191 21.66 -8.47 11.22
CA ARG A 191 22.62 -8.62 12.34
C ARG A 191 23.56 -7.43 12.49
N TYR A 192 23.05 -6.21 12.30
CA TYR A 192 23.78 -4.95 12.40
C TYR A 192 24.99 -4.86 11.44
N GLN A 193 24.93 -5.56 10.29
CA GLN A 193 26.00 -5.56 9.27
C GLN A 193 25.75 -4.53 8.16
N ASP A 194 24.62 -3.82 8.21
CA ASP A 194 24.23 -2.77 7.28
C ASP A 194 24.23 -3.20 5.78
N ARG A 195 24.00 -4.47 5.54
CA ARG A 195 24.03 -5.09 4.21
C ARG A 195 22.66 -5.27 3.59
N VAL A 196 21.59 -5.32 4.43
CA VAL A 196 20.24 -5.64 3.97
C VAL A 196 19.47 -4.39 3.64
N ARG A 197 18.87 -4.34 2.46
CA ARG A 197 17.92 -3.29 2.06
C ARG A 197 16.52 -3.88 1.99
N CYS A 198 15.53 -3.16 2.49
CA CYS A 198 14.14 -3.58 2.46
C CYS A 198 13.37 -2.75 1.43
N LEU A 199 12.66 -3.45 0.52
CA LEU A 199 11.71 -2.89 -0.42
C LEU A 199 10.31 -3.21 0.10
N MET A 200 9.63 -2.22 0.66
CA MET A 200 8.29 -2.34 1.23
C MET A 200 7.28 -1.80 0.23
N LEU A 201 6.41 -2.65 -0.28
CA LEU A 201 5.53 -2.35 -1.41
C LEU A 201 4.08 -2.32 -0.96
N SER A 202 3.32 -1.34 -1.42
CA SER A 202 1.88 -1.27 -1.18
C SER A 202 1.13 -0.66 -2.36
N ASN A 203 -0.11 -1.13 -2.56
CA ASN A 203 -1.09 -0.48 -3.44
C ASN A 203 -1.96 0.51 -2.65
N SER A 204 -2.10 0.30 -1.36
CA SER A 204 -2.88 1.18 -0.49
C SER A 204 -2.02 2.29 0.10
N VAL A 205 -2.64 3.43 0.32
CA VAL A 205 -2.01 4.62 0.91
C VAL A 205 -2.73 5.00 2.21
N SER A 206 -3.14 4.00 3.02
CA SER A 206 -3.65 4.31 4.35
C SER A 206 -2.51 4.84 5.23
N ILE A 207 -2.67 6.07 5.69
CA ILE A 207 -1.72 6.71 6.62
C ILE A 207 -1.80 6.12 8.03
N MET A 208 -2.92 5.44 8.35
CA MET A 208 -3.15 4.77 9.63
C MET A 208 -2.61 3.35 9.61
N ASN A 209 -1.32 3.21 9.49
CA ASN A 209 -0.64 1.92 9.51
C ASN A 209 0.47 1.88 10.56
N PRO A 210 0.86 0.69 11.07
CA PRO A 210 1.81 0.55 12.18
C PRO A 210 3.22 1.09 11.86
N TYR A 211 3.59 1.16 10.60
CA TYR A 211 4.91 1.60 10.16
C TYR A 211 5.00 3.13 10.20
N PHE A 212 4.03 3.84 9.61
CA PHE A 212 4.02 5.30 9.60
C PHE A 212 3.90 5.86 11.01
N ILE A 213 3.02 5.23 11.83
CA ILE A 213 2.88 5.63 13.23
C ILE A 213 4.17 5.42 14.00
N ARG A 214 4.82 4.25 13.85
CA ARG A 214 6.04 3.92 14.59
C ARG A 214 7.23 4.78 14.20
N PHE A 215 7.36 5.05 12.90
CA PHE A 215 8.51 5.76 12.35
C PHE A 215 8.25 7.26 12.17
N HIS A 216 7.08 7.75 12.61
CA HIS A 216 6.66 9.16 12.49
C HIS A 216 6.73 9.67 11.05
N ILE A 217 6.26 8.84 10.11
CA ILE A 217 6.26 9.19 8.70
C ILE A 217 5.01 10.01 8.39
N GLU A 218 5.21 11.21 7.88
CA GLU A 218 4.18 12.02 7.26
C GLU A 218 4.21 11.78 5.75
N PRO A 219 3.10 11.31 5.15
CA PRO A 219 3.05 11.06 3.72
C PRO A 219 3.13 12.36 2.94
N LYS A 220 4.04 12.41 1.97
CA LYS A 220 4.18 13.51 1.00
C LYS A 220 4.29 12.91 -0.39
N GLN A 221 3.63 13.52 -1.37
CA GLN A 221 3.73 13.08 -2.77
C GLN A 221 5.19 13.07 -3.23
N GLY A 222 5.57 12.02 -3.96
CA GLY A 222 6.93 11.81 -4.44
C GLY A 222 7.87 11.22 -3.39
N ILE A 223 9.18 11.42 -3.58
CA ILE A 223 10.21 10.84 -2.74
C ILE A 223 10.51 11.75 -1.55
N SER A 224 10.52 11.17 -0.35
CA SER A 224 10.88 11.85 0.91
C SER A 224 11.82 11.00 1.75
N ARG A 225 12.68 11.65 2.52
CA ARG A 225 13.62 11.02 3.45
C ARG A 225 13.16 11.22 4.88
N HIS A 226 13.24 10.18 5.70
CA HIS A 226 12.90 10.18 7.12
C HIS A 226 14.00 9.50 7.93
N ALA A 227 14.06 9.76 9.25
CA ALA A 227 15.04 9.17 10.16
C ALA A 227 16.47 9.28 9.61
N ASP A 228 16.92 10.51 9.31
CA ASP A 228 18.24 10.84 8.78
C ASP A 228 18.61 10.07 7.48
N GLY A 229 17.58 9.70 6.69
CA GLY A 229 17.75 8.98 5.43
C GLY A 229 17.75 7.46 5.56
N PHE A 230 17.59 6.91 6.76
CA PHE A 230 17.42 5.47 6.96
C PHE A 230 16.14 4.93 6.26
N ILE A 231 15.09 5.75 6.26
CA ILE A 231 13.83 5.44 5.59
C ILE A 231 13.65 6.40 4.41
N VAL A 232 13.34 5.85 3.24
CA VAL A 232 12.95 6.58 2.05
C VAL A 232 11.55 6.14 1.66
N THR A 233 10.64 7.10 1.50
CA THR A 233 9.28 6.84 1.02
C THR A 233 9.12 7.37 -0.39
N ASP A 234 8.41 6.66 -1.24
CA ASP A 234 8.00 7.12 -2.56
C ASP A 234 6.47 6.94 -2.71
N PHE A 235 5.75 8.06 -2.64
CA PHE A 235 4.35 8.13 -3.01
C PHE A 235 4.26 8.43 -4.49
N VAL A 236 4.18 7.36 -5.28
CA VAL A 236 4.31 7.43 -6.73
C VAL A 236 3.14 8.19 -7.34
N ASP A 237 3.44 9.24 -8.12
CA ASP A 237 2.43 9.87 -8.96
C ASP A 237 2.03 8.90 -10.09
N SER A 238 0.84 8.35 -9.96
CA SER A 238 0.31 7.36 -10.89
C SER A 238 -0.59 7.95 -11.99
N LYS A 239 -0.72 9.28 -12.10
CA LYS A 239 -1.67 9.94 -13.03
C LYS A 239 -1.52 9.49 -14.48
N GLN A 240 -0.28 9.41 -14.98
CA GLN A 240 -0.03 8.93 -16.34
C GLN A 240 -0.48 7.47 -16.49
N PHE A 241 -0.09 6.60 -15.59
CA PHE A 241 -0.49 5.19 -15.58
C PHE A 241 -2.00 5.04 -15.46
N GLN A 242 -2.65 5.79 -14.57
CA GLN A 242 -4.10 5.82 -14.40
C GLN A 242 -4.80 6.22 -15.71
N SER A 243 -4.30 7.23 -16.43
CA SER A 243 -4.86 7.64 -17.71
C SER A 243 -4.73 6.55 -18.79
N GLU A 244 -3.65 5.78 -18.76
CA GLU A 244 -3.46 4.64 -19.66
C GLU A 244 -4.38 3.47 -19.32
N VAL A 245 -4.55 3.17 -18.03
CA VAL A 245 -5.51 2.17 -17.55
C VAL A 245 -6.95 2.55 -17.89
N ALA A 246 -7.32 3.82 -17.71
CA ALA A 246 -8.65 4.34 -18.06
C ALA A 246 -9.01 4.13 -19.53
N ARG A 247 -8.03 4.18 -20.43
CA ARG A 247 -8.19 3.91 -21.88
C ARG A 247 -8.27 2.43 -22.24
N SER A 248 -8.03 1.52 -21.29
CA SER A 248 -8.22 0.09 -21.52
C SER A 248 -9.72 -0.25 -21.57
N ARG A 249 -10.08 -1.38 -22.18
CA ARG A 249 -11.50 -1.84 -22.21
C ARG A 249 -12.07 -2.01 -20.81
N PHE A 250 -11.29 -2.58 -19.90
CA PHE A 250 -11.73 -2.78 -18.52
C PHE A 250 -11.77 -1.46 -17.74
N GLY A 251 -10.78 -0.59 -17.90
CA GLY A 251 -10.75 0.73 -17.26
C GLY A 251 -11.93 1.61 -17.70
N SER A 252 -12.25 1.63 -18.98
CA SER A 252 -13.41 2.33 -19.51
C SER A 252 -14.73 1.76 -18.96
N PHE A 253 -14.84 0.43 -18.84
CA PHE A 253 -16.00 -0.21 -18.22
C PHE A 253 -16.15 0.20 -16.75
N VAL A 254 -15.07 0.16 -15.99
CA VAL A 254 -15.06 0.51 -14.56
C VAL A 254 -15.49 1.96 -14.34
N ILE A 255 -14.94 2.90 -15.12
CA ILE A 255 -15.28 4.32 -15.02
C ILE A 255 -16.76 4.58 -15.33
N ASN A 256 -17.33 3.89 -16.32
CA ASN A 256 -18.69 4.16 -16.76
C ASN A 256 -19.78 3.41 -15.97
N TYR A 257 -19.43 2.30 -15.31
CA TYR A 257 -20.43 1.38 -14.74
C TYR A 257 -20.12 0.92 -13.30
N ALA A 258 -18.97 1.27 -12.73
CA ALA A 258 -18.54 0.82 -11.41
C ALA A 258 -17.72 1.91 -10.70
N GLU A 259 -18.35 3.08 -10.47
CA GLU A 259 -17.71 4.29 -9.95
C GLU A 259 -16.97 4.04 -8.62
N ASP A 260 -17.63 3.36 -7.66
CA ASP A 260 -17.00 2.98 -6.37
C ASP A 260 -15.73 2.13 -6.53
N TYR A 261 -15.68 1.31 -7.58
CA TYR A 261 -14.50 0.50 -7.90
C TYR A 261 -13.45 1.31 -8.67
N ALA A 262 -13.87 2.31 -9.45
CA ALA A 262 -12.97 3.21 -10.17
C ALA A 262 -12.11 4.01 -9.18
N ASP A 263 -12.71 4.57 -8.14
CA ASP A 263 -12.02 5.30 -7.08
C ASP A 263 -10.97 4.42 -6.39
N TYR A 264 -11.32 3.18 -6.09
CA TYR A 264 -10.42 2.22 -5.48
C TYR A 264 -9.29 1.76 -6.42
N ALA A 265 -9.61 1.41 -7.68
CA ALA A 265 -8.68 0.74 -8.58
C ALA A 265 -7.84 1.69 -9.43
N ILE A 266 -8.37 2.87 -9.73
CA ILE A 266 -7.78 3.82 -10.68
C ILE A 266 -7.26 5.06 -9.97
N SER A 267 -8.05 5.69 -9.09
CA SER A 267 -7.72 6.99 -8.50
C SER A 267 -6.56 6.91 -7.50
N ASN A 268 -6.40 5.79 -6.79
CA ASN A 268 -5.34 5.55 -5.82
C ASN A 268 -5.04 6.78 -4.93
N GLU A 269 -6.09 7.58 -4.70
CA GLU A 269 -6.02 8.68 -3.74
C GLU A 269 -5.83 8.10 -2.34
N PHE A 270 -5.26 8.87 -1.45
CA PHE A 270 -5.12 8.47 -0.06
C PHE A 270 -6.45 7.91 0.41
N ALA A 271 -6.52 6.59 0.66
CA ALA A 271 -7.76 5.89 1.03
C ALA A 271 -8.39 6.46 2.31
N ASP A 272 -7.64 7.27 3.02
CA ASP A 272 -8.07 8.14 4.09
C ASP A 272 -7.89 9.58 3.57
N ASN A 273 -8.96 10.19 3.07
CA ASN A 273 -8.95 11.63 2.82
C ASN A 273 -8.46 12.32 4.08
N TYR A 274 -7.25 12.89 3.99
CA TYR A 274 -6.54 13.46 5.14
C TYR A 274 -7.39 14.54 5.82
N ASP A 275 -8.16 15.25 5.01
CA ASP A 275 -9.02 16.36 5.45
C ASP A 275 -10.35 15.89 6.05
N ASP A 276 -10.85 14.70 5.67
CA ASP A 276 -12.15 14.19 6.14
C ASP A 276 -12.17 13.91 7.66
N TYR A 277 -11.01 13.68 8.28
CA TYR A 277 -10.89 13.41 9.71
C TYR A 277 -10.27 14.57 10.50
N VAL A 278 -9.99 15.70 9.84
CA VAL A 278 -9.49 16.90 10.49
C VAL A 278 -10.65 17.87 10.68
N MET A 279 -11.11 17.98 11.92
CA MET A 279 -12.19 18.91 12.29
C MET A 279 -11.92 19.45 13.69
N LYS A 280 -12.01 20.79 13.81
CA LYS A 280 -11.98 21.43 15.13
C LYS A 280 -13.25 21.06 15.89
N LYS A 281 -13.11 20.82 17.20
CA LYS A 281 -14.26 20.56 18.06
C LYS A 281 -15.26 21.70 18.01
N THR A 282 -16.54 21.37 18.20
CA THR A 282 -17.59 22.34 18.35
C THR A 282 -17.47 23.11 19.69
N GLY A 283 -18.07 24.29 19.78
CA GLY A 283 -18.14 25.05 21.02
C GLY A 283 -18.93 24.35 22.14
N LYS A 284 -19.84 23.40 21.77
CA LYS A 284 -20.68 22.61 22.68
C LYS A 284 -20.02 21.32 23.16
N ALA A 285 -18.87 20.94 22.59
CA ALA A 285 -18.19 19.70 22.93
C ALA A 285 -17.74 19.70 24.41
N LYS A 286 -18.08 18.61 25.11
CA LYS A 286 -17.76 18.40 26.53
C LYS A 286 -16.45 17.62 26.63
N TYR A 287 -15.56 18.08 27.51
CA TYR A 287 -14.32 17.39 27.84
C TYR A 287 -14.61 16.06 28.55
N MET A 288 -13.89 15.02 28.15
CA MET A 288 -13.99 13.70 28.74
C MET A 288 -12.74 13.31 29.53
N PHE A 289 -11.61 13.27 28.86
CA PHE A 289 -10.32 12.93 29.46
C PHE A 289 -9.17 13.37 28.54
N SER A 290 -7.97 13.38 29.09
CA SER A 290 -6.74 13.52 28.31
C SER A 290 -5.98 12.20 28.29
N LEU A 291 -5.44 11.87 27.12
CA LEU A 291 -4.64 10.68 26.89
C LEU A 291 -3.17 11.05 26.78
N ARG A 292 -2.35 10.48 27.64
CA ARG A 292 -0.90 10.59 27.55
C ARG A 292 -0.36 9.58 26.55
N THR A 293 0.37 10.08 25.60
CA THR A 293 1.11 9.31 24.58
C THR A 293 2.59 9.64 24.66
N GLN A 294 3.42 8.91 23.93
CA GLN A 294 4.86 9.20 23.85
C GLN A 294 5.16 10.58 23.26
N GLN A 295 4.26 11.11 22.44
CA GLN A 295 4.43 12.38 21.74
C GLN A 295 3.79 13.57 22.46
N GLY A 296 3.15 13.33 23.61
CA GLY A 296 2.47 14.35 24.39
C GLY A 296 1.04 13.97 24.78
N ASN A 297 0.28 14.95 25.22
CA ASN A 297 -1.09 14.75 25.67
C ASN A 297 -2.10 15.13 24.59
N VAL A 298 -3.13 14.31 24.46
CA VAL A 298 -4.28 14.56 23.58
C VAL A 298 -5.54 14.66 24.44
N SER A 299 -6.26 15.77 24.37
CA SER A 299 -7.56 15.91 25.06
C SER A 299 -8.68 15.37 24.18
N ILE A 300 -9.59 14.60 24.79
CA ILE A 300 -10.73 13.96 24.11
C ILE A 300 -12.02 14.68 24.55
N TRP A 301 -12.82 15.04 23.57
CA TRP A 301 -14.07 15.77 23.71
C TRP A 301 -15.20 15.06 22.96
N ILE A 302 -16.45 15.25 23.42
CA ILE A 302 -17.64 14.65 22.80
C ILE A 302 -18.74 15.69 22.61
N ASP A 303 -19.37 15.66 21.43
CA ASP A 303 -20.59 16.39 21.11
C ASP A 303 -21.51 15.53 20.27
N GLY A 304 -22.74 15.25 20.74
CA GLY A 304 -23.77 14.55 19.98
C GLY A 304 -23.36 13.17 19.42
N GLY A 305 -22.46 12.45 20.10
CA GLY A 305 -21.92 11.15 19.62
C GLY A 305 -20.75 11.26 18.65
N THR A 306 -20.29 12.47 18.36
CA THR A 306 -19.06 12.76 17.63
C THR A 306 -17.93 13.04 18.62
N TRP A 307 -16.78 12.49 18.38
CA TRP A 307 -15.61 12.62 19.23
C TRP A 307 -14.56 13.50 18.56
N PHE A 308 -13.88 14.29 19.38
CA PHE A 308 -12.84 15.20 18.92
C PHE A 308 -11.59 15.04 19.78
N ALA A 309 -10.46 14.91 19.12
CA ALA A 309 -9.14 14.85 19.73
C ALA A 309 -8.38 16.16 19.45
N GLN A 310 -7.77 16.76 20.48
CA GLN A 310 -7.01 18.00 20.35
C GLN A 310 -5.71 17.93 21.16
N LYS A 311 -4.66 18.54 20.63
CA LYS A 311 -3.39 18.72 21.35
C LYS A 311 -3.53 19.72 22.51
N ARG A 312 -4.40 20.72 22.33
CA ARG A 312 -4.67 21.73 23.36
C ARG A 312 -5.44 21.10 24.54
N GLN A 313 -4.86 21.23 25.73
CA GLN A 313 -5.52 20.77 26.96
C GLN A 313 -6.58 21.78 27.44
N PRO A 314 -7.67 21.32 28.11
CA PRO A 314 -8.64 22.22 28.74
C PRO A 314 -8.00 22.93 29.92
N ARG A 315 -8.60 24.06 30.32
CA ARG A 315 -8.27 24.74 31.57
C ARG A 315 -8.96 24.03 32.74
N GLY A 316 -8.26 23.80 33.83
CA GLY A 316 -8.80 23.19 35.05
C GLY A 316 -8.32 21.75 35.29
N PRO A 317 -8.95 21.04 36.22
CA PRO A 317 -8.57 19.67 36.59
C PRO A 317 -8.65 18.72 35.35
N LEU A 318 -7.62 17.91 35.17
CA LEU A 318 -7.57 16.96 34.07
C LEU A 318 -7.87 15.55 34.55
N VAL A 319 -8.75 14.83 33.84
CA VAL A 319 -8.85 13.38 33.95
C VAL A 319 -7.80 12.80 33.02
N GLN A 320 -6.66 12.38 33.56
CA GLN A 320 -5.51 11.94 32.80
C GLN A 320 -5.42 10.43 32.75
N TRP A 321 -5.31 9.88 31.54
CA TRP A 321 -5.11 8.47 31.28
C TRP A 321 -3.82 8.26 30.50
N ALA A 322 -3.16 7.12 30.73
CA ALA A 322 -2.02 6.68 29.95
C ALA A 322 -2.41 5.45 29.11
N TYR A 323 -1.89 5.36 27.90
CA TYR A 323 -2.13 4.21 27.02
C TYR A 323 -1.11 3.10 27.22
N LYS A 324 0.12 3.42 27.64
CA LYS A 324 1.19 2.47 27.92
C LYS A 324 1.62 2.58 29.39
N VAL A 325 1.98 1.44 29.99
CA VAL A 325 2.47 1.39 31.37
C VAL A 325 3.67 2.32 31.60
N LYS A 326 4.59 2.39 30.65
CA LYS A 326 5.78 3.25 30.74
C LYS A 326 5.48 4.76 30.72
N ASP A 327 4.30 5.14 30.25
CA ASP A 327 3.85 6.53 30.18
C ASP A 327 2.95 6.90 31.37
N LEU A 328 2.60 5.92 32.22
CA LEU A 328 1.74 6.09 33.40
C LEU A 328 2.48 6.88 34.48
N ARG A 329 1.81 7.88 35.03
CA ARG A 329 2.28 8.65 36.20
C ARG A 329 1.37 8.44 37.39
N GLU A 330 1.86 8.83 38.57
CA GLU A 330 1.08 8.78 39.81
C GLU A 330 -0.20 9.60 39.64
N GLY A 331 -1.32 9.02 40.11
CA GLY A 331 -2.66 9.61 39.98
C GLY A 331 -3.34 9.47 38.62
N GLU A 332 -2.68 8.89 37.63
CA GLU A 332 -3.25 8.64 36.30
C GLU A 332 -3.83 7.23 36.19
N ARG A 333 -4.78 7.06 35.28
CA ARG A 333 -5.37 5.75 34.97
C ARG A 333 -4.73 5.16 33.71
N LEU A 334 -4.42 3.86 33.76
CA LEU A 334 -4.03 3.12 32.56
C LEU A 334 -5.28 2.72 31.75
N LEU A 335 -5.28 3.04 30.46
CA LEU A 335 -6.33 2.62 29.52
C LEU A 335 -6.06 1.17 29.10
N LEU A 336 -6.84 0.24 29.63
CA LEU A 336 -6.68 -1.20 29.36
C LEU A 336 -7.39 -1.61 28.07
N TYR A 337 -6.92 -2.68 27.43
CA TYR A 337 -7.48 -3.20 26.17
C TYR A 337 -8.99 -3.50 26.27
N GLY A 338 -9.47 -3.99 27.42
CA GLY A 338 -10.89 -4.31 27.68
C GLY A 338 -11.75 -3.12 28.13
N ASP A 339 -11.19 -1.92 28.27
CA ASP A 339 -11.96 -0.76 28.70
C ASP A 339 -13.08 -0.41 27.72
N LYS A 340 -14.28 -0.19 28.23
CA LYS A 340 -15.45 0.23 27.43
C LYS A 340 -15.16 1.50 26.62
N VAL A 341 -14.42 2.45 27.21
CA VAL A 341 -14.05 3.70 26.54
C VAL A 341 -13.19 3.43 25.31
N LEU A 342 -12.20 2.53 25.40
CA LEU A 342 -11.36 2.16 24.28
C LEU A 342 -12.19 1.47 23.17
N THR A 343 -13.12 0.60 23.55
CA THR A 343 -14.03 -0.05 22.61
C THR A 343 -14.93 0.97 21.90
N ILE A 344 -15.45 1.94 22.63
CA ILE A 344 -16.28 3.02 22.08
C ILE A 344 -15.43 3.91 21.13
N MET A 345 -14.23 4.31 21.53
CA MET A 345 -13.32 5.09 20.68
C MET A 345 -13.04 4.39 19.36
N ARG A 346 -12.68 3.10 19.39
CA ARG A 346 -12.44 2.28 18.19
C ARG A 346 -13.68 2.18 17.30
N THR A 347 -14.85 1.99 17.91
CA THR A 347 -16.12 1.91 17.17
C THR A 347 -16.47 3.25 16.52
N THR A 348 -16.28 4.35 17.25
CA THR A 348 -16.53 5.71 16.77
C THR A 348 -15.58 6.07 15.62
N TYR A 349 -14.31 5.71 15.75
CA TYR A 349 -13.31 5.86 14.68
C TYR A 349 -13.73 5.10 13.42
N ARG A 350 -14.09 3.81 13.56
CA ARG A 350 -14.54 2.98 12.43
C ARG A 350 -15.81 3.51 11.75
N LYS A 351 -16.64 4.24 12.48
CA LYS A 351 -17.85 4.90 11.94
C LYS A 351 -17.58 6.28 11.33
N GLY A 352 -16.30 6.72 11.26
CA GLY A 352 -15.95 8.03 10.76
C GLY A 352 -16.43 9.20 11.63
N ARG A 353 -16.62 8.98 12.94
CA ARG A 353 -17.13 10.00 13.89
C ARG A 353 -16.11 10.42 14.95
N LEU A 354 -14.83 10.13 14.74
CA LEU A 354 -13.74 10.62 15.57
C LEU A 354 -12.82 11.48 14.70
N PHE A 355 -12.76 12.75 15.04
CA PHE A 355 -11.99 13.77 14.33
C PHE A 355 -10.82 14.25 15.18
N SER A 356 -9.78 14.78 14.57
CA SER A 356 -8.65 15.45 15.23
C SER A 356 -8.53 16.88 14.73
N ASP A 357 -7.97 17.77 15.56
CA ASP A 357 -7.76 19.17 15.19
C ASP A 357 -6.62 19.34 14.16
N SER A 358 -5.78 18.35 14.03
CA SER A 358 -4.70 18.30 13.05
C SER A 358 -4.27 16.85 12.79
N PRO A 359 -3.58 16.61 11.68
CA PRO A 359 -2.94 15.33 11.37
C PRO A 359 -1.93 14.90 12.43
N GLU A 360 -1.16 15.86 12.98
CA GLU A 360 -0.23 15.61 14.07
C GLU A 360 -0.94 15.05 15.30
N THR A 361 -2.04 15.68 15.72
CA THR A 361 -2.86 15.18 16.84
C THR A 361 -3.38 13.77 16.58
N ARG A 362 -3.84 13.48 15.36
CA ARG A 362 -4.29 12.15 14.97
C ARG A 362 -3.18 11.11 15.14
N ASN A 363 -1.98 11.41 14.70
CA ASN A 363 -0.83 10.51 14.79
C ASN A 363 -0.44 10.21 16.25
N MET A 364 -0.61 11.18 17.17
CA MET A 364 -0.26 11.00 18.58
C MET A 364 -1.04 9.87 19.28
N PHE A 365 -2.27 9.60 18.88
CA PHE A 365 -3.09 8.54 19.48
C PHE A 365 -3.49 7.41 18.51
N ALA A 366 -2.97 7.44 17.31
CA ALA A 366 -3.27 6.47 16.25
C ALA A 366 -2.97 5.01 16.62
N GLU A 367 -1.97 4.77 17.47
CA GLU A 367 -1.63 3.42 17.96
C GLU A 367 -2.82 2.69 18.61
N ILE A 368 -3.80 3.43 19.16
CA ILE A 368 -5.00 2.87 19.79
C ILE A 368 -5.86 2.11 18.77
N PHE A 369 -5.82 2.49 17.50
CA PHE A 369 -6.69 1.97 16.45
C PHE A 369 -6.06 0.90 15.59
N VAL A 370 -4.74 0.75 15.64
CA VAL A 370 -3.96 -0.15 14.79
C VAL A 370 -3.86 -1.57 15.37
N ARG A 371 -4.34 -1.79 16.59
CA ARG A 371 -4.39 -3.11 17.25
C ARG A 371 -5.67 -3.87 16.95
#